data_9f75848ad11ed60d8f6096f6965acd35
#
_entry.id   9f75848ad11ed60d8f6096f6965acd35
#
_cell.length_a   1.000
_cell.length_b   1.000
_cell.length_c   1.000
_cell.angle_alpha   90.00
_cell.angle_beta   90.00
_cell.angle_gamma   90.00
#
_symmetry.space_group_name_H-M   'P 1'
#
loop_
_entity.id
_entity.type
_entity.pdbx_description
1 polymer ?
#
loop_
_entity_poly.entity_id
_entity_poly.type
_entity_poly.pdbx_seq_one_letter_code
_entity_poly.pdbx_strand_id
1 'polypeptide(L)'
;MGSTPTLSRHSLLNPCYDRVWHGYILDFVHFGHTQGHTFIMSSTYLVHRKQGYSYLFRSIIPKDLQPQLGSRQFQLSLNCGILGQAKSISRHLYNQVQCLYERMRKNGDEFQVSIDQIKDILRSELANLVQPISKLIENKTSEVSSIKEDTELTNSISLSELSTKFLNSKTEANYPEKTVNSYNDTHKLAIEVLGNVPIDSLTHEDGRDFVEILKKLPVNRSKSYPTLTVKELLELKKVKTLSYKTILKHTERISTLFNWAIKQGYTNQNVFRGKLELIRKVEVVEKHFTKQELDLVLGNALKAESLTLNKPERYWVTMIASHSGARLNEICQLDVSDIQEHEGIWVINLTGDSRDKSIKTHAGNRLVPLHPKLLEFGFLNYVEQIRNDNHQKLFPNLKKRRSTGYGTMISHWFARYLKKLGIKKKGKNFHSFRHTVVNKLTTKQVYEPFIKELIGHSHGSITMDVYGGRKPLEVLLNEFVVKLDYRIGSNQSE
;
A
#
# COMPACT_ATOMS: atom_id res chain seq x y z
N MET A 1 64.86 -5.64 -16.48
CA MET A 1 64.08 -4.41 -16.54
C MET A 1 62.85 -4.72 -17.37
N GLY A 2 61.77 -5.12 -16.76
CA GLY A 2 60.53 -5.53 -17.38
C GLY A 2 59.43 -4.51 -17.01
N SER A 3 59.04 -3.73 -18.00
CA SER A 3 57.94 -2.76 -17.88
C SER A 3 56.59 -3.48 -17.80
N THR A 4 55.91 -3.32 -16.69
CA THR A 4 54.50 -3.70 -16.53
C THR A 4 53.61 -2.80 -17.37
N PRO A 5 52.68 -3.31 -18.16
CA PRO A 5 51.75 -2.47 -18.90
C PRO A 5 50.71 -1.87 -17.96
N THR A 6 50.66 -0.54 -17.89
CA THR A 6 49.58 0.22 -17.28
C THR A 6 48.32 0.08 -18.13
N LEU A 7 47.36 -0.75 -17.67
CA LEU A 7 46.04 -0.83 -18.27
C LEU A 7 45.28 0.48 -18.03
N SER A 8 44.89 1.13 -19.11
CA SER A 8 44.14 2.37 -19.08
C SER A 8 42.76 2.16 -18.43
N ARG A 9 42.39 3.10 -17.56
CA ARG A 9 41.12 3.06 -16.76
C ARG A 9 39.84 2.92 -17.60
N HIS A 10 39.87 3.17 -18.90
CA HIS A 10 38.71 3.09 -19.78
C HIS A 10 38.32 1.72 -20.27
N SER A 11 39.21 0.73 -20.20
CA SER A 11 38.90 -0.64 -20.69
C SER A 11 38.16 -1.52 -19.69
N LEU A 12 37.99 -1.07 -18.41
CA LEU A 12 37.39 -1.87 -17.33
C LEU A 12 35.85 -1.72 -17.19
N LEU A 13 35.24 -0.74 -17.85
CA LEU A 13 33.84 -0.38 -17.61
C LEU A 13 32.84 -0.63 -18.76
N ASN A 14 33.34 -0.84 -20.01
CA ASN A 14 32.50 -0.74 -21.20
C ASN A 14 31.60 -1.92 -21.65
N PRO A 15 31.66 -3.16 -21.15
CA PRO A 15 30.70 -4.20 -21.58
C PRO A 15 29.46 -4.36 -20.70
N CYS A 16 29.35 -3.67 -19.55
CA CYS A 16 28.17 -3.77 -18.70
C CYS A 16 27.12 -2.67 -18.96
N TYR A 17 27.48 -1.62 -19.68
CA TYR A 17 26.58 -0.46 -19.90
C TYR A 17 25.48 -0.71 -20.94
N ASP A 18 25.72 -1.55 -21.95
CA ASP A 18 24.77 -1.77 -23.06
C ASP A 18 23.62 -2.72 -22.77
N ARG A 19 23.59 -3.38 -21.58
CA ARG A 19 22.51 -4.33 -21.22
C ARG A 19 21.47 -3.82 -20.24
N VAL A 20 21.61 -2.60 -19.74
CA VAL A 20 20.73 -2.09 -18.65
C VAL A 20 19.59 -1.21 -19.16
N TRP A 21 19.58 -0.76 -20.43
CA TRP A 21 18.59 0.20 -20.94
C TRP A 21 17.53 -0.36 -21.91
N HIS A 22 17.61 -1.66 -22.31
CA HIS A 22 16.61 -2.27 -23.20
C HIS A 22 16.18 -3.65 -22.67
N GLY A 23 15.42 -3.68 -21.60
CA GLY A 23 14.98 -4.95 -21.04
C GLY A 23 13.80 -4.83 -20.08
N TYR A 24 12.72 -4.22 -20.51
CA TYR A 24 11.40 -4.68 -20.08
C TYR A 24 10.89 -5.57 -21.23
N ILE A 25 10.58 -6.81 -20.85
CA ILE A 25 9.90 -7.89 -21.62
C ILE A 25 10.84 -9.00 -22.10
N LEU A 26 10.56 -10.22 -21.57
CA LEU A 26 10.86 -11.57 -22.04
C LEU A 26 12.34 -12.02 -22.05
N ASP A 27 12.69 -12.94 -21.13
CA ASP A 27 12.87 -14.37 -21.42
C ASP A 27 13.44 -15.08 -20.19
N PHE A 28 12.59 -15.87 -19.54
CA PHE A 28 13.02 -16.97 -18.66
C PHE A 28 12.91 -18.25 -19.46
N VAL A 29 14.02 -18.75 -19.99
CA VAL A 29 14.13 -20.14 -20.43
C VAL A 29 15.45 -20.73 -19.95
N HIS A 30 15.31 -21.76 -19.15
CA HIS A 30 16.24 -22.86 -18.85
C HIS A 30 17.67 -22.54 -18.39
N PHE A 31 17.89 -22.77 -17.11
CA PHE A 31 19.10 -23.47 -16.65
C PHE A 31 18.76 -24.47 -15.55
N GLY A 32 19.30 -25.67 -15.75
CA GLY A 32 19.01 -26.90 -15.07
C GLY A 32 19.41 -26.95 -13.58
N HIS A 33 18.84 -27.93 -12.93
CA HIS A 33 19.06 -28.39 -11.57
C HIS A 33 20.51 -28.46 -11.14
N THR A 34 20.87 -27.72 -10.08
CA THR A 34 21.77 -28.18 -9.03
C THR A 34 21.41 -27.50 -7.71
N GLN A 35 21.06 -28.35 -6.76
CA GLN A 35 21.01 -28.23 -5.28
C GLN A 35 20.83 -26.86 -4.64
N GLY A 36 19.75 -26.80 -3.88
CA GLY A 36 19.23 -25.75 -3.04
C GLY A 36 20.21 -24.95 -2.19
N HIS A 37 20.18 -23.66 -2.39
CA HIS A 37 20.32 -22.67 -1.35
C HIS A 37 19.31 -21.57 -1.58
N THR A 38 18.29 -21.58 -0.75
CA THR A 38 17.28 -20.53 -0.64
C THR A 38 17.99 -19.24 -0.25
N PHE A 39 18.22 -18.35 -1.22
CA PHE A 39 18.68 -16.99 -0.94
C PHE A 39 17.50 -16.17 -0.40
N ILE A 40 17.41 -16.12 0.93
CA ILE A 40 16.63 -15.10 1.62
C ILE A 40 17.32 -13.76 1.32
N MET A 41 16.70 -12.93 0.49
CA MET A 41 17.09 -11.54 0.27
C MET A 41 16.82 -10.73 1.55
N SER A 42 17.61 -10.96 2.59
CA SER A 42 17.66 -10.06 3.74
C SER A 42 18.67 -8.95 3.44
N SER A 43 18.46 -7.78 4.02
CA SER A 43 19.21 -6.52 3.92
C SER A 43 20.70 -6.58 4.30
N THR A 44 21.44 -7.61 3.86
CA THR A 44 22.82 -7.92 4.29
C THR A 44 23.89 -7.01 3.69
N TYR A 45 23.55 -6.22 2.67
CA TYR A 45 24.50 -5.35 1.98
C TYR A 45 24.59 -3.94 2.54
N LEU A 46 23.66 -3.55 3.42
CA LEU A 46 23.59 -2.21 4.00
C LEU A 46 23.74 -2.32 5.51
N VAL A 47 24.81 -1.74 6.05
CA VAL A 47 25.10 -1.73 7.49
C VAL A 47 24.96 -0.31 8.01
N HIS A 48 24.23 -0.16 9.13
CA HIS A 48 24.11 1.12 9.84
C HIS A 48 25.23 1.26 10.85
N ARG A 49 25.97 2.34 10.78
CA ARG A 49 27.03 2.66 11.76
C ARG A 49 26.39 3.21 13.04
N LYS A 50 26.73 2.65 14.22
CA LYS A 50 26.20 3.11 15.52
C LYS A 50 26.62 4.53 15.89
N GLN A 51 27.70 5.05 15.32
CA GLN A 51 28.21 6.41 15.53
C GLN A 51 28.47 7.05 14.17
N GLY A 52 27.58 7.94 13.73
CA GLY A 52 27.73 8.70 12.49
C GLY A 52 26.52 8.60 11.58
N TYR A 53 26.31 9.63 10.78
CA TYR A 53 25.14 9.83 9.94
C TYR A 53 25.21 9.13 8.57
N SER A 54 26.07 8.12 8.36
CA SER A 54 26.23 7.48 7.07
C SER A 54 26.05 5.96 7.14
N TYR A 55 25.49 5.39 6.06
CA TYR A 55 25.38 3.95 5.84
C TYR A 55 26.66 3.40 5.22
N LEU A 56 26.94 2.10 5.48
CA LEU A 56 28.03 1.36 4.86
C LEU A 56 27.47 0.32 3.90
N PHE A 57 28.04 0.23 2.72
CA PHE A 57 27.90 -0.91 1.83
C PHE A 57 28.81 -2.03 2.29
N ARG A 58 28.31 -3.26 2.39
CA ARG A 58 29.06 -4.46 2.72
C ARG A 58 28.92 -5.49 1.60
N SER A 59 30.00 -5.99 1.08
CA SER A 59 30.02 -7.12 0.15
C SER A 59 30.69 -8.34 0.79
N ILE A 60 30.01 -9.48 0.70
CA ILE A 60 30.58 -10.79 1.06
C ILE A 60 31.23 -11.34 -0.19
N ILE A 61 32.51 -11.73 -0.08
CA ILE A 61 33.29 -12.28 -1.18
C ILE A 61 32.94 -13.76 -1.33
N PRO A 62 32.59 -14.22 -2.55
CA PRO A 62 32.34 -15.63 -2.83
C PRO A 62 33.53 -16.53 -2.41
N LYS A 63 33.24 -17.71 -1.91
CA LYS A 63 34.27 -18.62 -1.35
C LYS A 63 35.40 -18.96 -2.33
N ASP A 64 35.07 -19.08 -3.59
CA ASP A 64 35.99 -19.36 -4.70
C ASP A 64 37.00 -18.23 -4.97
N LEU A 65 36.62 -16.98 -4.66
CA LEU A 65 37.48 -15.79 -4.84
C LEU A 65 38.20 -15.35 -3.57
N GLN A 66 37.88 -15.95 -2.39
CA GLN A 66 38.52 -15.61 -1.12
C GLN A 66 40.02 -15.86 -1.09
N PRO A 67 40.56 -16.96 -1.68
CA PRO A 67 42.03 -17.20 -1.71
C PRO A 67 42.74 -16.10 -2.52
N GLN A 68 42.15 -15.64 -3.61
CA GLN A 68 42.73 -14.60 -4.48
C GLN A 68 42.66 -13.20 -3.84
N LEU A 69 41.56 -12.89 -3.14
CA LEU A 69 41.32 -11.59 -2.54
C LEU A 69 41.78 -11.48 -1.07
N GLY A 70 42.15 -12.56 -0.44
CA GLY A 70 42.70 -12.59 0.93
C GLY A 70 41.73 -12.15 2.03
N SER A 71 40.39 -12.11 1.73
CA SER A 71 39.40 -11.67 2.70
C SER A 71 38.04 -12.32 2.48
N ARG A 72 37.18 -12.35 3.54
CA ARG A 72 35.82 -12.88 3.47
C ARG A 72 34.79 -11.83 3.10
N GLN A 73 35.09 -10.55 3.35
CA GLN A 73 34.19 -9.42 3.07
C GLN A 73 34.94 -8.10 3.03
N PHE A 74 34.33 -7.08 2.44
CA PHE A 74 34.80 -5.70 2.58
C PHE A 74 33.61 -4.76 2.82
N GLN A 75 33.93 -3.53 3.28
CA GLN A 75 32.95 -2.48 3.53
C GLN A 75 33.41 -1.18 2.90
N LEU A 76 32.43 -0.36 2.45
CA LEU A 76 32.65 0.96 1.87
C LEU A 76 31.65 1.95 2.45
N SER A 77 32.08 3.16 2.86
CA SER A 77 31.16 4.22 3.28
C SER A 77 30.41 4.75 2.06
N LEU A 78 29.07 4.87 2.21
CA LEU A 78 28.22 5.44 1.16
C LEU A 78 28.17 6.97 1.23
N ASN A 79 28.74 7.58 2.27
CA ASN A 79 28.65 9.02 2.55
C ASN A 79 27.21 9.57 2.46
N CYS A 80 26.22 8.72 2.75
CA CYS A 80 24.81 9.00 2.64
C CYS A 80 24.09 8.60 3.95
N GLY A 81 23.39 9.56 4.57
CA GLY A 81 22.59 9.36 5.77
C GLY A 81 21.11 9.01 5.51
N ILE A 82 20.67 8.99 4.26
CA ILE A 82 19.26 8.77 3.88
C ILE A 82 19.08 7.31 3.47
N LEU A 83 18.29 6.55 4.26
CA LEU A 83 18.08 5.11 4.05
C LEU A 83 17.61 4.75 2.64
N GLY A 84 16.71 5.54 2.06
CA GLY A 84 16.19 5.30 0.69
C GLY A 84 17.28 5.42 -0.38
N GLN A 85 18.10 6.47 -0.30
CA GLN A 85 19.24 6.69 -1.18
C GLN A 85 20.32 5.65 -0.95
N ALA A 86 20.64 5.36 0.32
CA ALA A 86 21.62 4.33 0.69
C ALA A 86 21.23 2.95 0.14
N LYS A 87 19.95 2.58 0.17
CA LYS A 87 19.44 1.34 -0.45
C LYS A 87 19.60 1.33 -1.98
N SER A 88 19.33 2.44 -2.66
CA SER A 88 19.48 2.55 -4.11
C SER A 88 20.94 2.46 -4.52
N ILE A 89 21.82 3.24 -3.88
CA ILE A 89 23.27 3.23 -4.09
C ILE A 89 23.83 1.81 -3.80
N SER A 90 23.45 1.22 -2.68
CA SER A 90 23.92 -0.11 -2.27
C SER A 90 23.55 -1.20 -3.28
N ARG A 91 22.36 -1.12 -3.89
CA ARG A 91 21.93 -2.05 -4.95
C ARG A 91 22.77 -1.87 -6.22
N HIS A 92 23.02 -0.62 -6.62
CA HIS A 92 23.88 -0.32 -7.77
C HIS A 92 25.29 -0.85 -7.57
N LEU A 93 25.92 -0.55 -6.42
CA LEU A 93 27.26 -1.04 -6.08
C LEU A 93 27.33 -2.57 -6.00
N TYR A 94 26.26 -3.22 -5.50
CA TYR A 94 26.18 -4.68 -5.48
C TYR A 94 26.24 -5.26 -6.89
N ASN A 95 25.50 -4.73 -7.83
CA ASN A 95 25.50 -5.20 -9.22
C ASN A 95 26.90 -5.04 -9.85
N GLN A 96 27.55 -3.91 -9.60
CA GLN A 96 28.92 -3.66 -10.08
C GLN A 96 29.92 -4.69 -9.50
N VAL A 97 29.84 -4.97 -8.22
CA VAL A 97 30.69 -5.97 -7.58
C VAL A 97 30.45 -7.39 -8.14
N GLN A 98 29.20 -7.76 -8.41
CA GLN A 98 28.91 -9.06 -9.02
C GLN A 98 29.50 -9.16 -10.43
N CYS A 99 29.42 -8.11 -11.23
CA CYS A 99 30.08 -8.06 -12.54
C CYS A 99 31.61 -8.21 -12.46
N LEU A 100 32.24 -7.60 -11.45
CA LEU A 100 33.69 -7.77 -11.22
C LEU A 100 34.03 -9.21 -10.81
N TYR A 101 33.26 -9.83 -9.91
CA TYR A 101 33.46 -11.23 -9.51
C TYR A 101 33.27 -12.20 -10.70
N GLU A 102 32.32 -11.96 -11.59
CA GLU A 102 32.13 -12.78 -12.78
C GLU A 102 33.30 -12.62 -13.76
N ARG A 103 33.86 -11.42 -13.90
CA ARG A 103 35.06 -11.20 -14.74
C ARG A 103 36.30 -11.90 -14.16
N MET A 104 36.50 -11.85 -12.86
CA MET A 104 37.58 -12.58 -12.17
C MET A 104 37.48 -14.09 -12.42
N ARG A 105 36.27 -14.64 -12.42
CA ARG A 105 36.04 -16.07 -12.71
C ARG A 105 36.29 -16.42 -14.18
N LYS A 106 35.95 -15.53 -15.11
CA LYS A 106 36.11 -15.81 -16.57
C LYS A 106 37.54 -15.67 -17.05
N ASN A 107 38.28 -14.74 -16.49
CA ASN A 107 39.62 -14.39 -17.03
C ASN A 107 40.76 -14.94 -16.13
N GLY A 108 40.45 -15.64 -15.03
CA GLY A 108 41.44 -16.31 -14.18
C GLY A 108 42.64 -15.45 -13.83
N ASP A 109 43.84 -15.94 -14.10
CA ASP A 109 45.10 -15.28 -13.74
C ASP A 109 45.40 -14.00 -14.55
N GLU A 110 44.74 -13.79 -15.68
CA GLU A 110 44.93 -12.58 -16.50
C GLU A 110 44.20 -11.36 -15.94
N PHE A 111 43.24 -11.54 -15.05
CA PHE A 111 42.48 -10.46 -14.41
C PHE A 111 42.56 -10.54 -12.90
N GLN A 112 43.69 -10.14 -12.34
CA GLN A 112 43.86 -10.05 -10.88
C GLN A 112 43.58 -8.65 -10.39
N VAL A 113 42.57 -8.49 -9.52
CA VAL A 113 42.17 -7.23 -8.91
C VAL A 113 42.23 -7.37 -7.38
N SER A 114 42.89 -6.44 -6.71
CA SER A 114 42.91 -6.38 -5.25
C SER A 114 41.62 -5.79 -4.67
N ILE A 115 41.35 -6.04 -3.37
CA ILE A 115 40.22 -5.44 -2.65
C ILE A 115 40.25 -3.90 -2.72
N ASP A 116 41.43 -3.30 -2.65
CA ASP A 116 41.55 -1.84 -2.65
C ASP A 116 41.25 -1.30 -4.04
N GLN A 117 41.67 -1.98 -5.10
CA GLN A 117 41.25 -1.63 -6.46
C GLN A 117 39.74 -1.76 -6.67
N ILE A 118 39.10 -2.79 -6.14
CA ILE A 118 37.63 -2.92 -6.14
C ILE A 118 36.99 -1.73 -5.41
N LYS A 119 37.52 -1.38 -4.22
CA LYS A 119 37.00 -0.23 -3.46
C LYS A 119 37.18 1.09 -4.21
N ASP A 120 38.29 1.28 -4.94
CA ASP A 120 38.54 2.50 -5.70
C ASP A 120 37.64 2.62 -6.92
N ILE A 121 37.34 1.52 -7.61
CA ILE A 121 36.32 1.47 -8.66
C ILE A 121 34.95 1.88 -8.09
N LEU A 122 34.57 1.29 -6.95
CA LEU A 122 33.28 1.59 -6.30
C LEU A 122 33.23 3.03 -5.75
N ARG A 123 34.35 3.61 -5.30
CA ARG A 123 34.43 5.03 -4.90
C ARG A 123 34.24 5.97 -6.08
N SER A 124 34.82 5.65 -7.24
CA SER A 124 34.63 6.42 -8.46
C SER A 124 33.17 6.38 -8.92
N GLU A 125 32.55 5.20 -8.88
CA GLU A 125 31.12 5.05 -9.17
C GLU A 125 30.24 5.83 -8.15
N LEU A 126 30.59 5.77 -6.86
CA LEU A 126 29.91 6.52 -5.82
C LEU A 126 30.03 8.04 -6.05
N ALA A 127 31.19 8.53 -6.44
CA ALA A 127 31.42 9.94 -6.74
C ALA A 127 30.55 10.39 -7.92
N ASN A 128 30.40 9.57 -8.97
CA ASN A 128 29.54 9.85 -10.12
C ASN A 128 28.04 9.85 -9.74
N LEU A 129 27.63 8.99 -8.81
CA LEU A 129 26.24 8.91 -8.33
C LEU A 129 25.86 10.01 -7.32
N VAL A 130 26.84 10.63 -6.68
CA VAL A 130 26.66 11.62 -5.60
C VAL A 130 27.06 13.02 -6.06
N GLN A 131 27.56 13.21 -7.27
CA GLN A 131 27.91 14.55 -7.77
C GLN A 131 26.68 15.47 -7.74
N PRO A 132 26.74 16.61 -7.04
CA PRO A 132 25.70 17.61 -7.14
C PRO A 132 25.73 18.23 -8.55
N ILE A 133 24.55 18.53 -9.07
CA ILE A 133 24.28 19.23 -10.34
C ILE A 133 25.05 20.55 -10.49
N SER A 134 25.67 21.07 -9.42
CA SER A 134 26.50 22.27 -9.41
C SER A 134 27.70 22.25 -10.37
N LYS A 135 28.30 21.08 -10.66
CA LYS A 135 29.42 20.99 -11.62
C LYS A 135 29.00 20.97 -13.08
N LEU A 136 27.75 20.69 -13.39
CA LEU A 136 27.23 20.83 -14.78
C LEU A 136 26.88 22.27 -15.13
N ILE A 137 26.74 23.13 -14.13
CA ILE A 137 26.50 24.58 -14.33
C ILE A 137 27.78 25.33 -14.53
N GLU A 138 28.91 24.98 -13.89
CA GLU A 138 30.21 25.68 -14.02
C GLU A 138 30.85 25.50 -15.39
N ASN A 139 30.58 24.41 -16.13
CA ASN A 139 31.13 24.23 -17.49
C ASN A 139 30.31 24.89 -18.61
N LYS A 140 29.18 25.53 -18.31
CA LYS A 140 28.39 26.34 -19.24
C LYS A 140 28.52 27.86 -19.04
N THR A 141 29.21 28.30 -17.99
CA THR A 141 29.28 29.72 -17.62
C THR A 141 30.50 30.43 -18.19
N SER A 142 31.40 29.74 -18.92
CA SER A 142 32.60 30.36 -19.50
C SER A 142 32.44 30.90 -20.95
N GLU A 143 31.24 30.79 -21.54
CA GLU A 143 31.02 31.31 -22.93
C GLU A 143 29.93 32.38 -23.09
N VAL A 144 29.35 32.89 -21.98
CA VAL A 144 28.37 33.99 -22.09
C VAL A 144 28.68 35.10 -21.09
N SER A 145 29.76 35.85 -21.32
CA SER A 145 29.94 37.17 -20.74
C SER A 145 29.66 38.20 -21.84
N SER A 146 28.41 38.52 -22.03
CA SER A 146 27.88 39.82 -22.53
C SER A 146 26.48 39.63 -23.11
N ILE A 147 25.48 39.67 -22.26
CA ILE A 147 24.13 40.18 -22.63
C ILE A 147 23.43 40.57 -21.32
N LYS A 148 22.86 41.74 -21.36
CA LYS A 148 22.23 42.53 -20.32
C LYS A 148 21.12 41.79 -19.55
N GLU A 149 20.98 42.19 -18.27
CA GLU A 149 19.77 42.00 -17.42
C GLU A 149 18.48 42.20 -18.23
N ASP A 150 17.79 41.09 -18.45
CA ASP A 150 16.33 41.07 -18.62
C ASP A 150 15.82 39.95 -17.71
N THR A 151 14.99 40.35 -16.78
CA THR A 151 14.26 39.52 -15.82
C THR A 151 13.49 38.44 -16.57
N GLU A 152 14.08 37.27 -16.81
CA GLU A 152 13.29 36.11 -17.18
C GLU A 152 12.40 35.71 -15.99
N LEU A 153 11.14 36.05 -16.10
CA LEU A 153 10.06 35.43 -15.39
C LEU A 153 10.18 33.93 -15.63
N THR A 154 10.78 33.21 -14.65
CA THR A 154 10.71 31.77 -14.61
C THR A 154 9.23 31.41 -14.68
N ASN A 155 8.80 30.73 -15.73
CA ASN A 155 7.44 30.22 -15.96
C ASN A 155 7.13 29.11 -14.93
N SER A 156 7.21 29.44 -13.63
CA SER A 156 6.95 28.52 -12.55
C SER A 156 5.45 28.29 -12.49
N ILE A 157 5.07 27.01 -12.60
CA ILE A 157 3.68 26.58 -12.57
C ILE A 157 3.04 26.89 -11.20
N SER A 158 1.80 27.38 -11.20
CA SER A 158 1.04 27.61 -9.97
C SER A 158 0.61 26.31 -9.28
N LEU A 159 0.35 26.37 -7.98
CA LEU A 159 -0.10 25.21 -7.19
C LEU A 159 -1.42 24.64 -7.73
N SER A 160 -2.35 25.48 -8.22
CA SER A 160 -3.62 25.02 -8.81
C SER A 160 -3.43 24.33 -10.17
N GLU A 161 -2.52 24.84 -10.99
CA GLU A 161 -2.20 24.24 -12.29
C GLU A 161 -1.47 22.91 -12.11
N LEU A 162 -0.50 22.83 -11.18
CA LEU A 162 0.15 21.58 -10.80
C LEU A 162 -0.86 20.54 -10.31
N SER A 163 -1.80 20.95 -9.45
CA SER A 163 -2.87 20.09 -8.96
C SER A 163 -3.71 19.54 -10.11
N THR A 164 -4.10 20.38 -11.07
CA THR A 164 -4.92 19.98 -12.23
C THR A 164 -4.20 18.95 -13.09
N LYS A 165 -2.92 19.19 -13.43
CA LYS A 165 -2.11 18.25 -14.19
C LYS A 165 -1.96 16.91 -13.48
N PHE A 166 -1.72 16.93 -12.16
CA PHE A 166 -1.64 15.70 -11.35
C PHE A 166 -2.96 14.92 -11.33
N LEU A 167 -4.09 15.60 -11.10
CA LEU A 167 -5.39 14.94 -11.05
C LEU A 167 -5.77 14.33 -12.40
N ASN A 168 -5.47 15.00 -13.51
CA ASN A 168 -5.65 14.46 -14.86
C ASN A 168 -4.82 13.19 -15.05
N SER A 169 -3.54 13.21 -14.69
CA SER A 169 -2.66 12.02 -14.77
C SER A 169 -3.18 10.84 -13.95
N LYS A 170 -3.86 11.08 -12.82
CA LYS A 170 -4.48 10.02 -12.01
C LYS A 170 -5.76 9.48 -12.65
N THR A 171 -6.53 10.34 -13.30
CA THR A 171 -7.74 9.95 -14.03
C THR A 171 -7.39 9.11 -15.26
N GLU A 172 -6.40 9.53 -16.04
CA GLU A 172 -5.87 8.78 -17.19
C GLU A 172 -5.31 7.41 -16.79
N ALA A 173 -4.66 7.34 -15.61
CA ALA A 173 -4.19 6.08 -15.03
C ALA A 173 -5.29 5.25 -14.36
N ASN A 174 -6.58 5.54 -14.60
CA ASN A 174 -7.75 4.83 -14.09
C ASN A 174 -7.81 4.68 -12.56
N TYR A 175 -7.30 5.66 -11.81
CA TYR A 175 -7.48 5.67 -10.35
C TYR A 175 -8.96 5.81 -9.99
N PRO A 176 -9.45 5.11 -8.94
CA PRO A 176 -10.82 5.24 -8.48
C PRO A 176 -11.19 6.70 -8.21
N GLU A 177 -12.36 7.16 -8.69
CA GLU A 177 -12.87 8.53 -8.53
C GLU A 177 -12.76 9.03 -7.07
N LYS A 178 -13.06 8.16 -6.10
CA LYS A 178 -12.93 8.48 -4.67
C LYS A 178 -11.50 8.83 -4.27
N THR A 179 -10.50 8.20 -4.88
CA THR A 179 -9.08 8.48 -4.63
C THR A 179 -8.70 9.82 -5.22
N VAL A 180 -9.09 10.08 -6.48
CA VAL A 180 -8.88 11.37 -7.16
C VAL A 180 -9.52 12.51 -6.37
N ASN A 181 -10.78 12.35 -5.96
CA ASN A 181 -11.49 13.35 -5.15
C ASN A 181 -10.78 13.60 -3.79
N SER A 182 -10.20 12.56 -3.19
CA SER A 182 -9.45 12.72 -1.93
C SER A 182 -8.14 13.51 -2.10
N TYR A 183 -7.47 13.41 -3.25
CA TYR A 183 -6.34 14.29 -3.61
C TYR A 183 -6.84 15.71 -3.84
N ASN A 184 -7.89 15.88 -4.65
CA ASN A 184 -8.47 17.18 -4.94
C ASN A 184 -8.87 17.95 -3.68
N ASP A 185 -9.54 17.29 -2.72
CA ASP A 185 -9.91 17.89 -1.43
C ASP A 185 -8.68 18.39 -0.65
N THR A 186 -7.58 17.63 -0.70
CA THR A 186 -6.33 18.04 -0.04
C THR A 186 -5.65 19.20 -0.77
N HIS A 187 -5.62 19.16 -2.10
CA HIS A 187 -5.01 20.22 -2.91
C HIS A 187 -5.78 21.54 -2.77
N LYS A 188 -7.11 21.47 -2.79
CA LYS A 188 -7.94 22.66 -2.52
C LYS A 188 -7.65 23.26 -1.15
N LEU A 189 -7.53 22.41 -0.12
CA LEU A 189 -7.16 22.87 1.21
C LEU A 189 -5.75 23.49 1.24
N ALA A 190 -4.79 22.92 0.51
CA ALA A 190 -3.45 23.48 0.43
C ALA A 190 -3.43 24.85 -0.26
N ILE A 191 -4.19 24.99 -1.36
CA ILE A 191 -4.34 26.27 -2.06
C ILE A 191 -5.03 27.31 -1.19
N GLU A 192 -6.04 26.90 -0.39
CA GLU A 192 -6.75 27.81 0.55
C GLU A 192 -5.83 28.31 1.68
N VAL A 193 -4.90 27.46 2.15
CA VAL A 193 -3.97 27.77 3.24
C VAL A 193 -2.74 28.55 2.77
N LEU A 194 -2.14 28.13 1.66
CA LEU A 194 -0.85 28.63 1.17
C LEU A 194 -1.00 29.71 0.09
N GLY A 195 -2.20 29.85 -0.47
CA GLY A 195 -2.44 30.65 -1.65
C GLY A 195 -2.17 29.88 -2.94
N ASN A 196 -2.65 30.43 -4.06
CA ASN A 196 -2.34 29.92 -5.39
C ASN A 196 -1.03 30.53 -5.91
N VAL A 197 0.07 30.18 -5.29
CA VAL A 197 1.41 30.70 -5.57
C VAL A 197 2.18 29.81 -6.54
N PRO A 198 3.23 30.35 -7.21
CA PRO A 198 4.21 29.53 -7.93
C PRO A 198 4.84 28.49 -7.01
N ILE A 199 4.93 27.23 -7.46
CA ILE A 199 5.41 26.13 -6.59
C ILE A 199 6.86 26.30 -6.14
N ASP A 200 7.69 26.99 -6.91
CA ASP A 200 9.08 27.22 -6.56
C ASP A 200 9.28 28.32 -5.50
N SER A 201 8.23 29.15 -5.27
CA SER A 201 8.24 30.13 -4.16
C SER A 201 7.97 29.49 -2.81
N LEU A 202 7.43 28.25 -2.78
CA LEU A 202 7.13 27.56 -1.52
C LEU A 202 8.40 27.09 -0.82
N THR A 203 8.48 27.36 0.48
CA THR A 203 9.61 27.05 1.33
C THR A 203 9.31 25.88 2.28
N HIS A 204 10.34 25.40 2.94
CA HIS A 204 10.17 24.44 4.02
C HIS A 204 9.41 24.98 5.21
N GLU A 205 9.34 26.30 5.39
CA GLU A 205 8.54 26.96 6.41
C GLU A 205 7.06 26.85 6.08
N ASP A 206 6.65 27.17 4.85
CA ASP A 206 5.28 26.97 4.39
C ASP A 206 4.79 25.54 4.58
N GLY A 207 5.68 24.56 4.37
CA GLY A 207 5.37 23.15 4.66
C GLY A 207 5.14 22.86 6.14
N ARG A 208 5.83 23.54 7.06
CA ARG A 208 5.59 23.44 8.52
C ARG A 208 4.29 24.14 8.90
N ASP A 209 4.08 25.34 8.40
CA ASP A 209 2.90 26.16 8.70
C ASP A 209 1.61 25.49 8.22
N PHE A 210 1.65 24.86 7.05
CA PHE A 210 0.53 24.04 6.59
C PHE A 210 0.15 22.95 7.61
N VAL A 211 1.12 22.24 8.17
CA VAL A 211 0.86 21.21 9.19
C VAL A 211 0.32 21.82 10.49
N GLU A 212 0.86 22.96 10.94
CA GLU A 212 0.38 23.63 12.15
C GLU A 212 -1.06 24.15 11.98
N ILE A 213 -1.41 24.66 10.81
CA ILE A 213 -2.79 25.04 10.48
C ILE A 213 -3.70 23.80 10.50
N LEU A 214 -3.30 22.69 9.91
CA LEU A 214 -4.08 21.44 9.94
C LEU A 214 -4.38 20.97 11.37
N LYS A 215 -3.47 21.14 12.32
CA LYS A 215 -3.67 20.79 13.74
C LYS A 215 -4.79 21.58 14.41
N LYS A 216 -5.04 22.80 13.94
CA LYS A 216 -6.05 23.71 14.48
C LYS A 216 -7.41 23.60 13.78
N LEU A 217 -7.46 23.07 12.57
CA LEU A 217 -8.70 22.99 11.79
C LEU A 217 -9.73 22.04 12.42
N PRO A 218 -11.03 22.43 12.41
CA PRO A 218 -12.11 21.61 12.93
C PRO A 218 -12.38 20.37 12.06
N VAL A 219 -12.86 19.29 12.69
CA VAL A 219 -13.34 18.10 11.97
C VAL A 219 -14.60 18.43 11.14
N ASN A 220 -14.77 17.74 10.01
CA ASN A 220 -15.95 17.89 9.13
C ASN A 220 -16.23 19.33 8.70
N ARG A 221 -15.20 20.18 8.54
CA ARG A 221 -15.33 21.60 8.21
C ARG A 221 -16.34 21.89 7.08
N SER A 222 -16.25 21.14 5.97
CA SER A 222 -17.15 21.33 4.81
C SER A 222 -18.62 21.03 5.09
N LYS A 223 -18.95 20.28 6.15
CA LYS A 223 -20.34 20.01 6.55
C LYS A 223 -20.82 20.90 7.67
N SER A 224 -19.95 21.15 8.66
CA SER A 224 -20.31 21.91 9.85
C SER A 224 -20.17 23.41 9.65
N TYR A 225 -19.29 23.83 8.74
CA TYR A 225 -18.94 25.23 8.50
C TYR A 225 -18.75 25.47 6.99
N PRO A 226 -19.76 25.26 6.14
CA PRO A 226 -19.61 25.24 4.67
C PRO A 226 -19.21 26.59 4.07
N THR A 227 -19.45 27.69 4.76
CA THR A 227 -19.22 29.06 4.30
C THR A 227 -18.00 29.74 4.90
N LEU A 228 -17.41 29.16 5.97
CA LEU A 228 -16.27 29.78 6.64
C LEU A 228 -14.95 29.49 5.92
N THR A 229 -14.15 30.52 5.78
CA THR A 229 -12.76 30.46 5.30
C THR A 229 -11.85 29.80 6.34
N VAL A 230 -10.64 29.37 5.92
CA VAL A 230 -9.64 28.82 6.85
C VAL A 230 -9.33 29.81 7.99
N LYS A 231 -9.20 31.10 7.70
CA LYS A 231 -8.93 32.12 8.73
C LYS A 231 -10.02 32.15 9.81
N GLU A 232 -11.28 32.21 9.40
CA GLU A 232 -12.43 32.20 10.33
C GLU A 232 -12.55 30.88 11.10
N LEU A 233 -12.20 29.74 10.45
CA LEU A 233 -12.17 28.43 11.13
C LEU A 233 -11.12 28.34 12.23
N LEU A 234 -10.00 29.06 12.09
CA LEU A 234 -8.92 29.10 13.10
C LEU A 234 -9.30 29.94 14.32
N GLU A 235 -10.25 30.87 14.21
CA GLU A 235 -10.77 31.71 15.31
C GLU A 235 -11.78 30.96 16.19
N LEU A 236 -12.31 29.83 15.71
CA LEU A 236 -13.32 29.06 16.44
C LEU A 236 -12.74 28.48 17.74
N LYS A 237 -13.38 28.79 18.86
CA LYS A 237 -12.99 28.28 20.20
C LYS A 237 -13.77 26.99 20.50
N LYS A 238 -13.14 26.08 21.27
CA LYS A 238 -13.76 24.83 21.78
C LYS A 238 -14.29 23.87 20.70
N VAL A 239 -13.72 23.88 19.51
CA VAL A 239 -14.08 22.94 18.43
C VAL A 239 -13.18 21.69 18.49
N LYS A 240 -13.74 20.55 18.08
CA LYS A 240 -12.97 19.32 17.91
C LYS A 240 -12.12 19.43 16.65
N THR A 241 -10.80 19.35 16.78
CA THR A 241 -9.86 19.47 15.66
C THR A 241 -9.61 18.14 14.95
N LEU A 242 -8.92 18.21 13.80
CA LEU A 242 -8.55 17.05 13.00
C LEU A 242 -7.73 16.07 13.82
N SER A 243 -8.01 14.76 13.64
CA SER A 243 -7.17 13.74 14.24
C SER A 243 -5.80 13.69 13.57
N TYR A 244 -4.78 13.29 14.33
CA TYR A 244 -3.42 13.11 13.83
C TYR A 244 -3.38 12.27 12.53
N LYS A 245 -4.14 11.18 12.48
CA LYS A 245 -4.24 10.33 11.29
C LYS A 245 -4.82 11.06 10.07
N THR A 246 -5.72 12.01 10.28
CA THR A 246 -6.27 12.83 9.19
C THR A 246 -5.26 13.85 8.71
N ILE A 247 -4.54 14.50 9.64
CA ILE A 247 -3.45 15.43 9.33
C ILE A 247 -2.37 14.70 8.52
N LEU A 248 -1.92 13.54 8.99
CA LEU A 248 -0.93 12.72 8.28
C LEU A 248 -1.37 12.40 6.83
N LYS A 249 -2.64 12.05 6.62
CA LYS A 249 -3.16 11.80 5.26
C LYS A 249 -3.10 13.03 4.36
N HIS A 250 -3.41 14.21 4.87
CA HIS A 250 -3.31 15.44 4.09
C HIS A 250 -1.85 15.75 3.76
N THR A 251 -0.94 15.61 4.73
CA THR A 251 0.49 15.82 4.54
C THR A 251 1.11 14.82 3.54
N GLU A 252 0.73 13.55 3.62
CA GLU A 252 1.16 12.53 2.66
C GLU A 252 0.66 12.80 1.24
N ARG A 253 -0.58 13.27 1.09
CA ARG A 253 -1.16 13.55 -0.23
C ARG A 253 -0.53 14.75 -0.91
N ILE A 254 -0.30 15.84 -0.17
CA ILE A 254 0.40 17.01 -0.75
C ILE A 254 1.86 16.67 -1.04
N SER A 255 2.53 15.91 -0.18
CA SER A 255 3.87 15.39 -0.45
C SER A 255 3.92 14.48 -1.69
N THR A 256 2.85 13.72 -1.96
CA THR A 256 2.73 12.90 -3.17
C THR A 256 2.62 13.77 -4.43
N LEU A 257 1.91 14.89 -4.36
CA LEU A 257 1.84 15.88 -5.47
C LEU A 257 3.24 16.42 -5.79
N PHE A 258 4.00 16.86 -4.79
CA PHE A 258 5.34 17.39 -4.98
C PHE A 258 6.37 16.33 -5.41
N ASN A 259 6.26 15.09 -4.94
CA ASN A 259 7.09 13.98 -5.46
C ASN A 259 6.79 13.69 -6.94
N TRP A 260 5.55 13.85 -7.38
CA TRP A 260 5.17 13.75 -8.77
C TRP A 260 5.70 14.96 -9.56
N ALA A 261 5.61 16.17 -9.02
CA ALA A 261 6.15 17.38 -9.64
C ALA A 261 7.66 17.27 -9.89
N ILE A 262 8.44 16.75 -8.94
CA ILE A 262 9.87 16.47 -9.12
C ILE A 262 10.10 15.48 -10.28
N LYS A 263 9.33 14.40 -10.35
CA LYS A 263 9.46 13.42 -11.45
C LYS A 263 9.12 13.98 -12.81
N GLN A 264 8.28 15.01 -12.88
CA GLN A 264 7.88 15.69 -14.11
C GLN A 264 8.76 16.91 -14.43
N GLY A 265 9.75 17.22 -13.57
CA GLY A 265 10.66 18.35 -13.77
C GLY A 265 10.06 19.72 -13.46
N TYR A 266 8.91 19.81 -12.78
CA TYR A 266 8.27 21.08 -12.42
C TYR A 266 8.95 21.76 -11.23
N THR A 267 9.65 21.03 -10.36
CA THR A 267 10.41 21.53 -9.21
C THR A 267 11.48 20.53 -8.80
N ASN A 268 12.49 21.00 -8.07
CA ASN A 268 13.58 20.16 -7.58
C ASN A 268 13.39 19.69 -6.13
N GLN A 269 12.39 20.24 -5.41
CA GLN A 269 12.23 19.98 -3.98
C GLN A 269 10.81 19.65 -3.58
N ASN A 270 10.69 18.88 -2.51
CA ASN A 270 9.40 18.60 -1.85
C ASN A 270 9.41 19.19 -0.44
N VAL A 271 8.85 20.38 -0.32
CA VAL A 271 8.81 21.16 0.94
C VAL A 271 7.91 20.51 2.02
N PHE A 272 7.05 19.56 1.66
CA PHE A 272 6.16 18.84 2.58
C PHE A 272 6.73 17.52 3.09
N ARG A 273 7.87 17.08 2.57
CA ARG A 273 8.47 15.81 2.94
C ARG A 273 8.94 15.82 4.38
N GLY A 274 8.51 14.80 5.17
CA GLY A 274 8.94 14.63 6.56
C GLY A 274 8.45 15.71 7.54
N LYS A 275 7.45 16.53 7.17
CA LYS A 275 6.94 17.60 8.05
C LYS A 275 6.06 17.10 9.20
N LEU A 276 5.60 15.86 9.13
CA LEU A 276 4.87 15.21 10.21
C LEU A 276 5.49 13.84 10.49
N GLU A 277 5.98 13.65 11.70
CA GLU A 277 6.52 12.35 12.11
C GLU A 277 5.41 11.37 12.48
N LEU A 278 5.63 10.08 12.21
CA LEU A 278 4.70 9.04 12.61
C LEU A 278 4.74 8.86 14.15
N ILE A 279 3.60 9.07 14.81
CA ILE A 279 3.47 8.72 16.22
C ILE A 279 3.49 7.20 16.34
N ARG A 280 4.52 6.65 16.98
CA ARG A 280 4.68 5.21 17.20
C ARG A 280 3.73 4.62 18.24
N LYS A 281 3.18 5.43 19.15
CA LYS A 281 2.20 4.98 20.14
C LYS A 281 0.81 4.98 19.50
N VAL A 282 0.39 3.85 18.97
CA VAL A 282 -0.98 3.61 18.56
C VAL A 282 -1.67 2.91 19.73
N GLU A 283 -2.69 3.56 20.31
CA GLU A 283 -3.61 2.91 21.22
C GLU A 283 -4.24 1.71 20.48
N VAL A 284 -3.95 0.50 20.94
CA VAL A 284 -4.50 -0.71 20.34
C VAL A 284 -5.95 -0.83 20.77
N VAL A 285 -6.86 -0.30 19.95
CA VAL A 285 -8.29 -0.45 20.16
C VAL A 285 -8.73 -1.82 19.62
N GLU A 286 -9.27 -2.67 20.48
CA GLU A 286 -9.89 -3.93 20.06
C GLU A 286 -11.06 -3.66 19.12
N LYS A 287 -10.91 -4.10 17.87
CA LYS A 287 -11.93 -3.89 16.82
C LYS A 287 -12.81 -5.11 16.57
N HIS A 288 -12.39 -6.30 17.03
CA HIS A 288 -13.18 -7.52 16.93
C HIS A 288 -14.29 -7.55 17.99
N PHE A 289 -15.38 -8.23 17.71
CA PHE A 289 -16.43 -8.48 18.71
C PHE A 289 -15.96 -9.54 19.70
N THR A 290 -16.27 -9.33 20.99
CA THR A 290 -16.16 -10.37 22.01
C THR A 290 -17.23 -11.45 21.78
N LYS A 291 -17.11 -12.60 22.46
CA LYS A 291 -18.12 -13.66 22.40
C LYS A 291 -19.49 -13.12 22.80
N GLN A 292 -19.58 -12.43 23.94
CA GLN A 292 -20.83 -11.83 24.44
C GLN A 292 -21.43 -10.81 23.45
N GLU A 293 -20.61 -9.96 22.86
CA GLU A 293 -21.09 -9.02 21.86
C GLU A 293 -21.59 -9.71 20.59
N LEU A 294 -20.94 -10.82 20.17
CA LEU A 294 -21.42 -11.61 19.02
C LEU A 294 -22.77 -12.28 19.31
N ASP A 295 -22.92 -12.86 20.49
CA ASP A 295 -24.18 -13.52 20.92
C ASP A 295 -25.34 -12.49 20.92
N LEU A 296 -25.09 -11.25 21.35
CA LEU A 296 -26.05 -10.15 21.25
C LEU A 296 -26.34 -9.75 19.80
N VAL A 297 -25.27 -9.58 18.99
CA VAL A 297 -25.39 -9.06 17.61
C VAL A 297 -26.04 -10.08 16.68
N LEU A 298 -25.77 -11.37 16.84
CA LEU A 298 -26.26 -12.44 15.96
C LEU A 298 -27.50 -13.17 16.55
N GLY A 299 -27.93 -12.79 17.74
CA GLY A 299 -29.04 -13.43 18.44
C GLY A 299 -30.45 -13.03 17.94
N ASN A 300 -31.46 -13.28 18.74
CA ASN A 300 -32.87 -13.06 18.40
C ASN A 300 -33.17 -11.60 17.99
N ALA A 301 -32.46 -10.63 18.55
CA ALA A 301 -32.61 -9.23 18.21
C ALA A 301 -32.35 -8.96 16.71
N LEU A 302 -31.38 -9.67 16.09
CA LEU A 302 -31.11 -9.54 14.66
C LEU A 302 -32.29 -10.05 13.82
N LYS A 303 -32.87 -11.17 14.17
CA LYS A 303 -34.07 -11.71 13.50
C LYS A 303 -35.24 -10.73 13.61
N ALA A 304 -35.52 -10.22 14.82
CA ALA A 304 -36.58 -9.24 15.04
C ALA A 304 -36.36 -7.94 14.23
N GLU A 305 -35.17 -7.37 14.24
CA GLU A 305 -34.82 -6.12 13.52
C GLU A 305 -34.78 -6.27 11.98
N SER A 306 -34.78 -7.49 11.49
CA SER A 306 -34.56 -7.77 10.07
C SER A 306 -35.74 -8.45 9.42
N LEU A 307 -36.08 -9.66 9.87
CA LEU A 307 -37.09 -10.48 9.23
C LEU A 307 -38.51 -9.98 9.55
N THR A 308 -38.78 -9.66 10.82
CA THR A 308 -40.10 -9.13 11.26
C THR A 308 -40.39 -7.77 10.57
N LEU A 309 -39.37 -6.96 10.29
CA LEU A 309 -39.51 -5.68 9.60
C LEU A 309 -39.43 -5.80 8.07
N ASN A 310 -39.45 -7.00 7.51
CA ASN A 310 -39.31 -7.27 6.06
C ASN A 310 -38.04 -6.61 5.48
N LYS A 311 -36.92 -6.79 6.16
CA LYS A 311 -35.58 -6.30 5.74
C LYS A 311 -34.56 -7.45 5.75
N PRO A 312 -34.77 -8.49 4.93
CA PRO A 312 -33.94 -9.70 4.93
C PRO A 312 -32.45 -9.40 4.64
N GLU A 313 -32.17 -8.32 3.90
CA GLU A 313 -30.81 -7.87 3.63
C GLU A 313 -30.02 -7.55 4.92
N ARG A 314 -30.68 -7.09 5.99
CA ARG A 314 -30.01 -6.83 7.29
C ARG A 314 -29.55 -8.12 7.93
N TYR A 315 -30.38 -9.16 7.86
CA TYR A 315 -30.07 -10.48 8.40
C TYR A 315 -28.98 -11.16 7.59
N TRP A 316 -29.21 -11.39 6.31
CA TRP A 316 -28.31 -12.17 5.48
C TRP A 316 -26.94 -11.52 5.29
N VAL A 317 -26.87 -10.20 5.07
CA VAL A 317 -25.59 -9.50 4.98
C VAL A 317 -24.77 -9.62 6.27
N THR A 318 -25.44 -9.57 7.44
CA THR A 318 -24.77 -9.74 8.72
C THR A 318 -24.30 -11.18 8.94
N MET A 319 -25.14 -12.16 8.62
CA MET A 319 -24.82 -13.59 8.73
C MET A 319 -23.67 -13.98 7.80
N ILE A 320 -23.69 -13.56 6.54
CA ILE A 320 -22.59 -13.79 5.59
C ILE A 320 -21.29 -13.15 6.10
N ALA A 321 -21.34 -11.91 6.57
CA ALA A 321 -20.15 -11.21 7.06
C ALA A 321 -19.51 -11.92 8.26
N SER A 322 -20.31 -12.45 9.19
CA SER A 322 -19.81 -13.15 10.36
C SER A 322 -19.16 -14.50 10.02
N HIS A 323 -19.62 -15.19 8.98
CA HIS A 323 -19.13 -16.51 8.58
C HIS A 323 -18.14 -16.51 7.39
N SER A 324 -17.82 -15.34 6.84
CA SER A 324 -16.88 -15.23 5.71
C SER A 324 -15.78 -14.18 5.92
N GLY A 325 -16.03 -13.18 6.77
CA GLY A 325 -15.15 -12.02 6.90
C GLY A 325 -15.07 -11.14 5.64
N ALA A 326 -15.95 -11.33 4.65
CA ALA A 326 -16.01 -10.53 3.44
C ALA A 326 -16.31 -9.05 3.76
N ARG A 327 -15.87 -8.15 2.89
CA ARG A 327 -16.12 -6.71 3.08
C ARG A 327 -17.60 -6.39 2.85
N LEU A 328 -18.13 -5.44 3.60
CA LEU A 328 -19.54 -5.05 3.51
C LEU A 328 -20.01 -4.84 2.06
N ASN A 329 -19.25 -4.09 1.27
CA ASN A 329 -19.65 -3.82 -0.11
C ASN A 329 -19.52 -5.05 -1.03
N GLU A 330 -18.58 -5.97 -0.75
CA GLU A 330 -18.47 -7.24 -1.46
C GLU A 330 -19.74 -8.08 -1.30
N ILE A 331 -20.31 -8.10 -0.11
CA ILE A 331 -21.57 -8.82 0.19
C ILE A 331 -22.78 -8.08 -0.40
N CYS A 332 -22.87 -6.77 -0.16
CA CYS A 332 -24.05 -5.98 -0.56
C CYS A 332 -24.22 -5.86 -2.09
N GLN A 333 -23.19 -6.09 -2.88
CA GLN A 333 -23.24 -5.99 -4.34
C GLN A 333 -23.49 -7.32 -5.05
N LEU A 334 -23.66 -8.43 -4.30
CA LEU A 334 -23.85 -9.77 -4.87
C LEU A 334 -25.07 -9.82 -5.81
N ASP A 335 -24.89 -10.53 -6.89
CA ASP A 335 -25.96 -11.00 -7.76
C ASP A 335 -26.41 -12.39 -7.30
N VAL A 336 -27.62 -12.80 -7.69
CA VAL A 336 -28.12 -14.15 -7.44
C VAL A 336 -27.21 -15.22 -8.06
N SER A 337 -26.63 -14.91 -9.24
CA SER A 337 -25.70 -15.78 -9.96
C SER A 337 -24.32 -15.93 -9.28
N ASP A 338 -24.01 -15.12 -8.28
CA ASP A 338 -22.77 -15.27 -7.51
C ASP A 338 -22.85 -16.40 -6.47
N ILE A 339 -24.06 -16.91 -6.18
CA ILE A 339 -24.24 -18.07 -5.33
C ILE A 339 -24.26 -19.30 -6.23
N GLN A 340 -23.20 -20.10 -6.15
CA GLN A 340 -22.92 -21.19 -7.09
C GLN A 340 -22.56 -22.45 -6.32
N GLU A 341 -22.76 -23.58 -6.95
CA GLU A 341 -22.27 -24.87 -6.48
C GLU A 341 -21.07 -25.32 -7.31
N HIS A 342 -19.99 -25.66 -6.66
CA HIS A 342 -18.78 -26.19 -7.24
C HIS A 342 -18.38 -27.48 -6.53
N GLU A 343 -18.36 -28.60 -7.24
CA GLU A 343 -17.95 -29.91 -6.71
C GLU A 343 -18.74 -30.28 -5.42
N GLY A 344 -20.04 -30.00 -5.38
CA GLY A 344 -20.90 -30.26 -4.22
C GLY A 344 -20.75 -29.25 -3.07
N ILE A 345 -19.95 -28.21 -3.23
CA ILE A 345 -19.75 -27.16 -2.22
C ILE A 345 -20.40 -25.85 -2.71
N TRP A 346 -21.34 -25.34 -1.92
CA TRP A 346 -21.92 -24.03 -2.17
C TRP A 346 -20.92 -22.92 -1.84
N VAL A 347 -20.76 -21.96 -2.74
CA VAL A 347 -19.81 -20.86 -2.64
C VAL A 347 -20.44 -19.50 -2.93
N ILE A 348 -19.83 -18.47 -2.44
CA ILE A 348 -20.01 -17.08 -2.86
C ILE A 348 -18.87 -16.73 -3.81
N ASN A 349 -19.17 -16.41 -5.04
CA ASN A 349 -18.20 -15.87 -6.00
C ASN A 349 -18.06 -14.37 -5.83
N LEU A 350 -17.02 -13.95 -5.12
CA LEU A 350 -16.71 -12.53 -4.94
C LEU A 350 -15.86 -12.06 -6.12
N THR A 351 -16.48 -11.34 -7.05
CA THR A 351 -15.84 -10.84 -8.26
C THR A 351 -16.16 -9.36 -8.51
N GLY A 352 -15.26 -8.66 -9.21
CA GLY A 352 -15.43 -7.29 -9.69
C GLY A 352 -15.70 -7.21 -11.20
N ASP A 353 -15.96 -8.34 -11.88
CA ASP A 353 -15.96 -8.44 -13.34
C ASP A 353 -17.16 -7.77 -14.03
N SER A 354 -18.17 -7.33 -13.30
CA SER A 354 -19.28 -6.57 -13.87
C SER A 354 -19.12 -5.05 -13.65
N ARG A 355 -19.66 -4.24 -14.59
CA ARG A 355 -19.66 -2.76 -14.50
C ARG A 355 -20.29 -2.22 -13.22
N ASP A 356 -21.13 -3.03 -12.59
CA ASP A 356 -21.90 -2.66 -11.41
C ASP A 356 -21.18 -3.02 -10.10
N LYS A 357 -20.22 -3.93 -10.14
CA LYS A 357 -19.43 -4.39 -8.98
C LYS A 357 -18.10 -3.68 -8.89
N SER A 358 -17.53 -3.64 -7.70
CA SER A 358 -16.19 -3.15 -7.49
C SER A 358 -15.48 -3.95 -6.40
N ILE A 359 -14.28 -4.40 -6.70
CA ILE A 359 -13.38 -5.06 -5.74
C ILE A 359 -12.15 -4.19 -5.57
N LYS A 360 -11.72 -4.02 -4.31
CA LYS A 360 -10.65 -3.07 -3.96
C LYS A 360 -9.27 -3.51 -4.47
N THR A 361 -9.02 -4.81 -4.56
CA THR A 361 -7.72 -5.38 -4.94
C THR A 361 -7.94 -6.67 -5.73
N HIS A 362 -7.02 -7.06 -6.59
CA HIS A 362 -7.08 -8.31 -7.34
C HIS A 362 -7.28 -9.55 -6.42
N ALA A 363 -6.60 -9.58 -5.26
CA ALA A 363 -6.79 -10.63 -4.25
C ALA A 363 -8.22 -10.68 -3.67
N GLY A 364 -9.05 -9.68 -3.95
CA GLY A 364 -10.47 -9.67 -3.57
C GLY A 364 -11.33 -10.62 -4.41
N ASN A 365 -10.93 -10.94 -5.65
CA ASN A 365 -11.61 -11.91 -6.53
C ASN A 365 -11.35 -13.32 -5.98
N ARG A 366 -12.36 -13.97 -5.42
CA ARG A 366 -12.21 -15.27 -4.79
C ARG A 366 -13.55 -16.01 -4.64
N LEU A 367 -13.49 -17.33 -4.55
CA LEU A 367 -14.59 -18.16 -4.09
C LEU A 367 -14.51 -18.33 -2.57
N VAL A 368 -15.63 -18.17 -1.89
CA VAL A 368 -15.74 -18.34 -0.43
C VAL A 368 -16.80 -19.41 -0.17
N PRO A 369 -16.43 -20.58 0.39
CA PRO A 369 -17.40 -21.60 0.74
C PRO A 369 -18.46 -21.07 1.71
N LEU A 370 -19.73 -21.43 1.50
CA LEU A 370 -20.79 -21.12 2.44
C LEU A 370 -20.65 -21.98 3.70
N HIS A 371 -20.76 -21.32 4.85
CA HIS A 371 -20.76 -22.03 6.13
C HIS A 371 -22.02 -22.90 6.23
N PRO A 372 -21.94 -24.18 6.71
CA PRO A 372 -23.10 -25.07 6.82
C PRO A 372 -24.29 -24.44 7.58
N LYS A 373 -24.04 -23.65 8.62
CA LYS A 373 -25.10 -22.94 9.35
C LYS A 373 -25.90 -21.94 8.49
N LEU A 374 -25.29 -21.36 7.45
CA LEU A 374 -26.05 -20.49 6.54
C LEU A 374 -27.07 -21.32 5.74
N LEU A 375 -26.69 -22.54 5.36
CA LEU A 375 -27.58 -23.49 4.67
C LEU A 375 -28.70 -23.93 5.61
N GLU A 376 -28.39 -24.33 6.85
CA GLU A 376 -29.35 -24.70 7.88
C GLU A 376 -30.36 -23.58 8.18
N PHE A 377 -29.91 -22.32 8.16
CA PHE A 377 -30.78 -21.15 8.36
C PHE A 377 -31.66 -20.82 7.17
N GLY A 378 -31.55 -21.56 6.06
CA GLY A 378 -32.37 -21.38 4.87
C GLY A 378 -31.87 -20.31 3.91
N PHE A 379 -30.56 -20.05 3.87
CA PHE A 379 -30.01 -19.05 2.94
C PHE A 379 -30.29 -19.39 1.48
N LEU A 380 -30.23 -20.66 1.09
CA LEU A 380 -30.55 -21.08 -0.30
C LEU A 380 -32.02 -20.87 -0.63
N ASN A 381 -32.94 -21.07 0.33
CA ASN A 381 -34.35 -20.76 0.12
C ASN A 381 -34.56 -19.26 -0.16
N TYR A 382 -33.82 -18.39 0.56
CA TYR A 382 -33.84 -16.96 0.28
C TYR A 382 -33.29 -16.65 -1.12
N VAL A 383 -32.18 -17.27 -1.53
CA VAL A 383 -31.59 -17.09 -2.86
C VAL A 383 -32.61 -17.50 -3.94
N GLU A 384 -33.27 -18.65 -3.76
CA GLU A 384 -34.26 -19.17 -4.70
C GLU A 384 -35.49 -18.25 -4.78
N GLN A 385 -35.98 -17.74 -3.65
CA GLN A 385 -37.06 -16.76 -3.65
C GLN A 385 -36.71 -15.53 -4.48
N ILE A 386 -35.52 -14.95 -4.27
CA ILE A 386 -35.04 -13.76 -5.03
C ILE A 386 -34.89 -14.06 -6.53
N ARG A 387 -34.48 -15.31 -6.87
CA ARG A 387 -34.40 -15.80 -8.25
C ARG A 387 -35.81 -15.89 -8.89
N ASN A 388 -36.75 -16.46 -8.17
CA ASN A 388 -38.14 -16.62 -8.63
C ASN A 388 -38.85 -15.27 -8.78
N ASP A 389 -38.48 -14.28 -7.96
CA ASP A 389 -38.94 -12.90 -8.08
C ASP A 389 -38.23 -12.14 -9.22
N ASN A 390 -37.43 -12.83 -10.05
CA ASN A 390 -36.70 -12.29 -11.22
C ASN A 390 -35.75 -11.13 -10.88
N HIS A 391 -35.21 -11.09 -9.68
CA HIS A 391 -34.22 -10.09 -9.31
C HIS A 391 -32.81 -10.53 -9.69
N GLN A 392 -32.05 -9.65 -10.34
CA GLN A 392 -30.64 -9.89 -10.62
C GLN A 392 -29.78 -9.75 -9.34
N LYS A 393 -30.06 -8.74 -8.52
CA LYS A 393 -29.35 -8.50 -7.25
C LYS A 393 -29.88 -9.39 -6.14
N LEU A 394 -28.96 -10.04 -5.40
CA LEU A 394 -29.31 -10.84 -4.24
C LEU A 394 -30.03 -10.01 -3.15
N PHE A 395 -29.70 -8.72 -3.06
CA PHE A 395 -30.30 -7.77 -2.13
C PHE A 395 -30.95 -6.60 -2.88
N PRO A 396 -32.13 -6.78 -3.52
CA PRO A 396 -32.74 -5.80 -4.44
C PRO A 396 -33.08 -4.47 -3.77
N ASN A 397 -33.31 -4.47 -2.45
CA ASN A 397 -33.58 -3.26 -1.66
C ASN A 397 -32.36 -2.35 -1.48
N LEU A 398 -31.14 -2.84 -1.74
CA LEU A 398 -29.91 -2.06 -1.60
C LEU A 398 -29.64 -1.28 -2.88
N LYS A 399 -29.56 0.05 -2.75
CA LYS A 399 -29.26 0.95 -3.90
C LYS A 399 -27.78 1.34 -3.92
N LYS A 400 -27.16 1.25 -5.10
CA LYS A 400 -25.78 1.71 -5.33
C LYS A 400 -25.69 3.22 -5.16
N ARG A 401 -24.76 3.70 -4.34
CA ARG A 401 -24.37 5.11 -4.24
C ARG A 401 -23.05 5.33 -4.97
N ARG A 402 -22.95 6.39 -5.77
CA ARG A 402 -21.79 6.68 -6.62
C ARG A 402 -20.47 6.61 -5.87
N SER A 403 -20.35 7.21 -4.70
CA SER A 403 -19.07 7.29 -3.95
C SER A 403 -18.85 6.16 -2.94
N THR A 404 -19.88 5.41 -2.54
CA THR A 404 -19.79 4.47 -1.40
C THR A 404 -20.30 3.06 -1.71
N GLY A 405 -20.82 2.82 -2.93
CA GLY A 405 -21.36 1.52 -3.34
C GLY A 405 -22.67 1.15 -2.65
N TYR A 406 -22.94 -0.15 -2.53
CA TYR A 406 -24.18 -0.71 -1.98
C TYR A 406 -24.26 -0.74 -0.46
N GLY A 407 -23.12 -0.78 0.24
CA GLY A 407 -23.05 -1.04 1.68
C GLY A 407 -23.51 0.09 2.60
N THR A 408 -23.84 1.28 2.08
CA THR A 408 -24.10 2.48 2.91
C THR A 408 -25.32 2.30 3.82
N MET A 409 -26.44 1.76 3.30
CA MET A 409 -27.67 1.58 4.08
C MET A 409 -27.44 0.61 5.25
N ILE A 410 -26.81 -0.52 4.97
CA ILE A 410 -26.45 -1.51 5.99
C ILE A 410 -25.50 -0.93 7.03
N SER A 411 -24.47 -0.20 6.61
CA SER A 411 -23.51 0.44 7.51
C SER A 411 -24.19 1.40 8.49
N HIS A 412 -25.11 2.24 8.00
CA HIS A 412 -25.85 3.19 8.85
C HIS A 412 -26.85 2.49 9.78
N TRP A 413 -27.56 1.48 9.26
CA TRP A 413 -28.45 0.68 10.09
C TRP A 413 -27.66 -0.03 11.19
N PHE A 414 -26.58 -0.72 10.85
CA PHE A 414 -25.77 -1.48 11.77
C PHE A 414 -25.18 -0.62 12.89
N ALA A 415 -24.75 0.61 12.58
CA ALA A 415 -24.29 1.55 13.59
C ALA A 415 -25.39 1.89 14.63
N ARG A 416 -26.66 2.07 14.17
CA ARG A 416 -27.81 2.27 15.08
C ARG A 416 -28.14 0.99 15.85
N TYR A 417 -28.05 -0.17 15.20
CA TYR A 417 -28.28 -1.47 15.81
C TYR A 417 -27.30 -1.76 16.96
N LEU A 418 -25.98 -1.52 16.75
CA LEU A 418 -24.99 -1.63 17.82
C LEU A 418 -25.31 -0.70 18.99
N LYS A 419 -25.76 0.53 18.72
CA LYS A 419 -26.15 1.48 19.76
C LYS A 419 -27.35 0.97 20.56
N LYS A 420 -28.36 0.36 19.89
CA LYS A 420 -29.55 -0.26 20.53
C LYS A 420 -29.16 -1.43 21.44
N LEU A 421 -28.18 -2.23 21.04
CA LEU A 421 -27.64 -3.34 21.82
C LEU A 421 -26.69 -2.89 22.96
N GLY A 422 -26.50 -1.59 23.17
CA GLY A 422 -25.59 -1.08 24.19
C GLY A 422 -24.09 -1.20 23.84
N ILE A 423 -23.74 -1.63 22.63
CA ILE A 423 -22.35 -1.78 22.20
C ILE A 423 -21.82 -0.41 21.73
N LYS A 424 -21.28 0.36 22.69
CA LYS A 424 -20.83 1.77 22.45
C LYS A 424 -19.31 1.91 22.31
N LYS A 425 -18.55 0.81 22.25
CA LYS A 425 -17.07 0.87 22.22
C LYS A 425 -16.55 1.53 20.94
N LYS A 426 -15.61 2.47 21.11
CA LYS A 426 -14.90 3.15 20.01
C LYS A 426 -14.25 2.11 19.09
N GLY A 427 -14.46 2.26 17.78
CA GLY A 427 -13.85 1.37 16.77
C GLY A 427 -14.71 0.18 16.34
N LYS A 428 -15.81 -0.15 17.03
CA LYS A 428 -16.74 -1.21 16.62
C LYS A 428 -17.69 -0.71 15.53
N ASN A 429 -17.75 -1.44 14.44
CA ASN A 429 -18.62 -1.16 13.28
C ASN A 429 -18.81 -2.45 12.47
N PHE A 430 -19.45 -2.39 11.30
CA PHE A 430 -19.66 -3.57 10.47
C PHE A 430 -18.36 -4.30 10.09
N HIS A 431 -17.27 -3.58 9.87
CA HIS A 431 -15.97 -4.19 9.55
C HIS A 431 -15.39 -5.01 10.72
N SER A 432 -15.94 -4.86 11.91
CA SER A 432 -15.58 -5.67 13.09
C SER A 432 -15.83 -7.15 12.91
N PHE A 433 -16.80 -7.57 12.08
CA PHE A 433 -16.96 -8.98 11.71
C PHE A 433 -15.70 -9.55 11.07
N ARG A 434 -15.11 -8.82 10.15
CA ARG A 434 -13.86 -9.24 9.51
C ARG A 434 -12.70 -9.34 10.51
N HIS A 435 -12.60 -8.38 11.44
CA HIS A 435 -11.62 -8.48 12.54
C HIS A 435 -11.90 -9.68 13.44
N THR A 436 -13.17 -10.00 13.69
CA THR A 436 -13.58 -11.16 14.49
C THR A 436 -13.23 -12.47 13.81
N VAL A 437 -13.51 -12.60 12.51
CA VAL A 437 -13.13 -13.78 11.72
C VAL A 437 -11.63 -14.00 11.76
N VAL A 438 -10.83 -12.96 11.49
CA VAL A 438 -9.37 -13.06 11.56
C VAL A 438 -8.92 -13.47 12.95
N ASN A 439 -9.39 -12.79 14.00
CA ASN A 439 -9.02 -13.09 15.38
C ASN A 439 -9.39 -14.55 15.76
N LYS A 440 -10.61 -14.99 15.43
CA LYS A 440 -11.07 -16.36 15.74
C LYS A 440 -10.24 -17.42 15.02
N LEU A 441 -9.95 -17.24 13.73
CA LEU A 441 -9.12 -18.17 12.95
C LEU A 441 -7.66 -18.18 13.45
N THR A 442 -7.09 -17.02 13.79
CA THR A 442 -5.76 -16.92 14.37
C THR A 442 -5.69 -17.62 15.73
N THR A 443 -6.69 -17.41 16.60
CA THR A 443 -6.77 -18.09 17.90
C THR A 443 -6.90 -19.62 17.74
N LYS A 444 -7.55 -20.10 16.68
CA LYS A 444 -7.63 -21.52 16.33
C LYS A 444 -6.39 -22.01 15.55
N GLN A 445 -5.31 -21.22 15.52
CA GLN A 445 -4.03 -21.57 14.90
C GLN A 445 -4.13 -21.92 13.40
N VAL A 446 -5.12 -21.34 12.72
CA VAL A 446 -5.23 -21.49 11.27
C VAL A 446 -4.06 -20.78 10.59
N TYR A 447 -3.44 -21.44 9.63
CA TYR A 447 -2.27 -20.90 8.92
C TYR A 447 -2.58 -19.57 8.21
N GLU A 448 -1.80 -18.52 8.52
CA GLU A 448 -2.06 -17.14 8.11
C GLU A 448 -2.31 -16.94 6.59
N PRO A 449 -1.56 -17.59 5.67
CA PRO A 449 -1.82 -17.49 4.23
C PRO A 449 -3.25 -17.89 3.86
N PHE A 450 -3.82 -18.89 4.50
CA PHE A 450 -5.19 -19.30 4.23
C PHE A 450 -6.22 -18.31 4.76
N ILE A 451 -5.95 -17.71 5.93
CA ILE A 451 -6.77 -16.61 6.44
C ILE A 451 -6.75 -15.46 5.43
N LYS A 452 -5.58 -15.10 4.90
CA LYS A 452 -5.44 -14.05 3.88
C LYS A 452 -6.24 -14.34 2.61
N GLU A 453 -6.20 -15.58 2.13
CA GLU A 453 -6.98 -16.02 0.95
C GLU A 453 -8.47 -15.88 1.19
N LEU A 454 -8.98 -16.46 2.29
CA LEU A 454 -10.40 -16.42 2.64
C LEU A 454 -10.94 -14.99 2.73
N ILE A 455 -10.19 -14.10 3.39
CA ILE A 455 -10.62 -12.70 3.55
C ILE A 455 -10.25 -11.79 2.38
N GLY A 456 -9.47 -12.25 1.38
CA GLY A 456 -9.04 -11.47 0.22
C GLY A 456 -8.04 -10.36 0.59
N HIS A 457 -6.94 -10.74 1.26
CA HIS A 457 -5.74 -9.94 1.45
C HIS A 457 -4.63 -10.46 0.53
N SER A 458 -3.81 -9.56 0.01
CA SER A 458 -2.56 -9.97 -0.63
C SER A 458 -1.61 -10.57 0.41
N HIS A 459 -0.84 -11.55 0.01
CA HIS A 459 0.16 -12.16 0.90
C HIS A 459 1.36 -11.24 1.13
N GLY A 460 1.58 -10.27 0.22
CA GLY A 460 2.72 -9.35 0.26
C GLY A 460 4.04 -10.02 -0.13
N SER A 461 3.97 -11.20 -0.74
CA SER A 461 5.09 -11.97 -1.27
C SER A 461 4.74 -12.42 -2.69
N ILE A 462 5.62 -12.14 -3.66
CA ILE A 462 5.44 -12.55 -5.06
C ILE A 462 5.24 -14.07 -5.15
N THR A 463 5.98 -14.83 -4.38
CA THR A 463 5.87 -16.30 -4.36
C THR A 463 4.47 -16.77 -4.01
N MET A 464 3.86 -16.19 -2.97
CA MET A 464 2.53 -16.61 -2.53
C MET A 464 1.40 -15.99 -3.36
N ASP A 465 1.60 -14.75 -3.83
CA ASP A 465 0.57 -14.04 -4.63
C ASP A 465 0.49 -14.56 -6.08
N VAL A 466 1.61 -15.06 -6.65
CA VAL A 466 1.70 -15.50 -8.05
C VAL A 466 1.75 -17.03 -8.16
N TYR A 467 2.60 -17.68 -7.35
CA TYR A 467 2.87 -19.12 -7.48
C TYR A 467 2.14 -19.98 -6.45
N GLY A 468 1.54 -19.38 -5.40
CA GLY A 468 0.88 -20.11 -4.31
C GLY A 468 -0.38 -20.90 -4.71
N GLY A 469 -0.97 -20.59 -5.88
CA GLY A 469 -2.22 -21.17 -6.35
C GLY A 469 -3.40 -20.93 -5.40
N ARG A 470 -4.62 -21.12 -5.89
CA ARG A 470 -5.82 -21.12 -5.04
C ARG A 470 -5.93 -22.46 -4.31
N LYS A 471 -6.38 -22.43 -3.06
CA LYS A 471 -6.59 -23.67 -2.29
C LYS A 471 -7.87 -24.37 -2.75
N PRO A 472 -7.92 -25.71 -2.69
CA PRO A 472 -9.15 -26.45 -2.94
C PRO A 472 -10.29 -25.96 -2.03
N LEU A 473 -11.51 -25.91 -2.57
CA LEU A 473 -12.69 -25.43 -1.83
C LEU A 473 -12.97 -26.27 -0.60
N GLU A 474 -12.75 -27.57 -0.71
CA GLU A 474 -12.90 -28.50 0.42
C GLU A 474 -11.97 -28.15 1.59
N VAL A 475 -10.71 -27.83 1.30
CA VAL A 475 -9.74 -27.38 2.31
C VAL A 475 -10.19 -26.07 2.95
N LEU A 476 -10.66 -25.10 2.14
CA LEU A 476 -11.18 -23.83 2.65
C LEU A 476 -12.43 -24.03 3.52
N LEU A 477 -13.30 -24.96 3.14
CA LEU A 477 -14.51 -25.28 3.92
C LEU A 477 -14.13 -25.91 5.25
N ASN A 478 -13.41 -27.04 5.22
CA ASN A 478 -13.19 -27.88 6.40
C ASN A 478 -12.18 -27.31 7.37
N GLU A 479 -11.08 -26.72 6.85
CA GLU A 479 -10.02 -26.20 7.70
C GLU A 479 -10.25 -24.76 8.19
N PHE A 480 -11.16 -23.99 7.55
CA PHE A 480 -11.32 -22.58 7.88
C PHE A 480 -12.75 -22.17 8.13
N VAL A 481 -13.66 -22.38 7.15
CA VAL A 481 -15.03 -21.87 7.25
C VAL A 481 -15.77 -22.51 8.41
N VAL A 482 -15.73 -23.83 8.55
CA VAL A 482 -16.39 -24.57 9.65
C VAL A 482 -15.85 -24.17 11.02
N LYS A 483 -14.59 -23.71 11.11
CA LYS A 483 -14.02 -23.21 12.36
C LYS A 483 -14.64 -21.87 12.84
N LEU A 484 -15.46 -21.22 12.00
CA LEU A 484 -16.21 -19.99 12.34
C LEU A 484 -17.53 -20.31 13.07
N ASP A 485 -17.57 -21.37 13.84
CA ASP A 485 -18.76 -21.75 14.61
C ASP A 485 -19.10 -20.70 15.68
N TYR A 486 -20.34 -20.19 15.61
CA TYR A 486 -20.96 -19.27 16.57
C TYR A 486 -22.21 -19.94 17.15
N ARG A 487 -22.42 -19.83 18.47
CA ARG A 487 -23.68 -20.25 19.09
C ARG A 487 -24.76 -19.22 18.76
N ILE A 488 -25.52 -19.47 17.69
CA ILE A 488 -26.59 -18.59 17.24
C ILE A 488 -27.90 -19.25 17.61
N GLY A 489 -28.65 -18.65 18.54
CA GLY A 489 -30.03 -19.03 18.79
C GLY A 489 -30.27 -20.34 19.57
N SER A 490 -29.26 -20.88 20.26
CA SER A 490 -29.55 -21.87 21.30
C SER A 490 -30.23 -21.14 22.46
N ASN A 491 -31.53 -21.38 22.67
CA ASN A 491 -32.17 -21.11 23.96
C ASN A 491 -31.27 -21.71 25.02
N GLN A 492 -30.80 -20.90 25.96
CA GLN A 492 -30.30 -21.42 27.23
C GLN A 492 -31.52 -22.01 27.97
N SER A 493 -31.75 -23.31 27.76
CA SER A 493 -32.36 -24.16 28.73
C SER A 493 -31.22 -24.95 29.37
N GLU A 494 -30.58 -24.36 30.36
CA GLU A 494 -29.97 -24.96 31.53
C GLU A 494 -29.88 -23.91 32.62
#